data_50478f127557098c4e5ae50cb671080e
#
_entry.id   50478f127557098c4e5ae50cb671080e
#
_cell.length_a   1.000
_cell.length_b   1.000
_cell.length_c   1.000
_cell.angle_alpha   90.00
_cell.angle_beta   90.00
_cell.angle_gamma   90.00
#
_symmetry.space_group_name_H-M   'P 1'
#
loop_
_entity.id
_entity.type
_entity.pdbx_description
1 polymer ?
#
loop_
_entity_poly.entity_id
_entity_poly.type
_entity_poly.pdbx_seq_one_letter_code
_entity_poly.pdbx_strand_id
1 'polypeptide(L)'
;MVTALWLCALPSALAQTDDWLVLPATTEQATAEQAEPPWMERTVRAANRALRRQGIGVWFPESAVSAFRERGSFDPPAPSDDEIAAWAARAQGAFRTVVLGDRSTALPELEAVQRFAEENLVVLNRDLDSAALVLDSCLYLARAYRDTGDPQAAENQIQDCVRLAPGASPNPRVHPPSIIDAYEEAQKPSAARGGSLVVESEPGGCELRINGTRVGKTPMASDDLYPGSYQVQVECSPDEPARVRQVEVPLGPRSLFVIDRFERVVRTSTLLYLQYQQAPGPEELARHAREVARSLPASAVILASLVGPDVLELEVELATQTESSIVRLPTSSAGPDQDVMNESVQALLAGRCTDFTGETPREIDCRTGEPIAVAPVEVADTKRVRPRSLFITGLSLASVGAASLAAGWSLFLVRRSAGDDWVADSNNLSLQAKWLDLETGVIVTASVGGGLLVAAMPMVLPVHAKAPWWAWLNGGLGVAAAVGSIVSGVTASPKPAESCELNGQDPAPCVNWKRDTDRAILLGATAAPLLTMPLVYLLRRGDRKPRVELQPRVVVGRQGGSVGLTGSF
;
A
#
# COMPACT_ATOMS: atom_id res chain seq x y z
N MET A 1 13.80 43.58 -10.00
CA MET A 1 12.89 42.50 -10.40
C MET A 1 13.45 41.21 -9.85
N VAL A 2 12.90 40.75 -8.74
CA VAL A 2 13.34 39.49 -8.09
C VAL A 2 12.28 38.46 -8.41
N THR A 3 12.63 37.50 -9.28
CA THR A 3 11.75 36.38 -9.68
C THR A 3 11.81 35.33 -8.58
N ALA A 4 10.75 35.22 -7.78
CA ALA A 4 10.57 34.17 -6.80
C ALA A 4 10.28 32.85 -7.53
N LEU A 5 11.23 31.92 -7.49
CA LEU A 5 11.03 30.51 -7.87
C LEU A 5 10.09 29.87 -6.83
N TRP A 6 8.86 29.65 -7.21
CA TRP A 6 7.95 28.72 -6.53
C TRP A 6 8.42 27.28 -6.85
N LEU A 7 9.17 26.68 -5.92
CA LEU A 7 9.33 25.22 -5.87
C LEU A 7 7.97 24.64 -5.44
N CYS A 8 7.17 24.18 -6.41
CA CYS A 8 6.08 23.27 -6.16
C CYS A 8 6.68 21.98 -5.58
N ALA A 9 6.59 21.83 -4.27
CA ALA A 9 6.76 20.55 -3.62
C ALA A 9 5.64 19.64 -4.14
N LEU A 10 5.98 18.79 -5.13
CA LEU A 10 5.14 17.65 -5.50
C LEU A 10 4.98 16.81 -4.22
N PRO A 11 3.75 16.45 -3.84
CA PRO A 11 3.57 15.47 -2.77
C PRO A 11 4.39 14.26 -3.17
N SER A 12 5.33 13.88 -2.31
CA SER A 12 6.07 12.62 -2.43
C SER A 12 4.99 11.55 -2.56
N ALA A 13 4.80 11.00 -3.76
CA ALA A 13 4.04 9.78 -3.92
C ALA A 13 4.68 8.81 -2.94
N LEU A 14 3.94 8.49 -1.86
CA LEU A 14 4.33 7.47 -0.91
C LEU A 14 4.69 6.26 -1.76
N ALA A 15 5.97 5.96 -1.85
CA ALA A 15 6.43 4.73 -2.45
C ALA A 15 5.61 3.65 -1.75
N GLN A 16 4.75 2.95 -2.50
CA GLN A 16 4.11 1.74 -2.02
C GLN A 16 5.28 0.84 -1.61
N THR A 17 5.49 0.75 -0.30
CA THR A 17 6.47 -0.19 0.23
C THR A 17 5.84 -1.56 -0.02
N ASP A 18 6.54 -2.42 -0.76
CA ASP A 18 6.13 -3.82 -0.96
C ASP A 18 6.32 -4.63 0.34
N ASP A 19 5.93 -4.03 1.47
CA ASP A 19 6.15 -4.61 2.79
C ASP A 19 5.07 -5.64 3.11
N TRP A 20 5.51 -6.77 3.61
CA TRP A 20 4.68 -7.88 4.05
C TRP A 20 4.36 -7.75 5.54
N LEU A 21 3.16 -8.15 5.92
CA LEU A 21 2.72 -8.19 7.31
C LEU A 21 2.60 -9.64 7.78
N VAL A 22 3.17 -9.95 8.93
CA VAL A 22 2.88 -11.21 9.64
C VAL A 22 1.80 -10.92 10.69
N LEU A 23 0.64 -11.53 10.51
CA LEU A 23 -0.58 -11.30 11.31
C LEU A 23 -0.97 -12.56 12.08
N PRO A 24 -0.70 -12.65 13.38
CA PRO A 24 -1.17 -13.76 14.19
C PRO A 24 -2.69 -13.80 14.31
N ALA A 25 -3.25 -15.01 14.36
CA ALA A 25 -4.66 -15.26 14.65
C ALA A 25 -4.80 -16.34 15.72
N THR A 26 -5.66 -16.14 16.70
CA THR A 26 -5.84 -17.06 17.84
C THR A 26 -7.29 -17.14 18.30
N THR A 27 -7.63 -18.28 18.91
CA THR A 27 -8.86 -18.45 19.72
C THR A 27 -8.58 -18.41 21.21
N GLU A 28 -7.30 -18.32 21.62
CA GLU A 28 -6.95 -18.21 23.02
C GLU A 28 -7.37 -16.85 23.57
N GLN A 29 -8.06 -16.86 24.70
CA GLN A 29 -8.41 -15.64 25.41
C GLN A 29 -7.19 -15.15 26.19
N ALA A 30 -6.87 -13.87 26.05
CA ALA A 30 -5.87 -13.24 26.89
C ALA A 30 -6.30 -13.33 28.36
N THR A 31 -5.42 -13.81 29.22
CA THR A 31 -5.64 -13.75 30.67
C THR A 31 -5.34 -12.34 31.17
N ALA A 32 -5.90 -11.96 32.33
CA ALA A 32 -5.66 -10.64 32.93
C ALA A 32 -4.17 -10.32 33.18
N GLU A 33 -3.32 -11.35 33.27
CA GLU A 33 -1.88 -11.22 33.48
C GLU A 33 -1.03 -11.24 32.21
N GLN A 34 -1.59 -11.76 31.06
CA GLN A 34 -0.86 -11.89 29.82
C GLN A 34 -1.66 -11.23 28.71
N ALA A 35 -1.19 -10.07 28.26
CA ALA A 35 -1.84 -9.32 27.17
C ALA A 35 -1.85 -10.08 25.85
N GLU A 36 -0.90 -10.98 25.62
CA GLU A 36 -0.74 -11.76 24.37
C GLU A 36 -0.15 -13.13 24.63
N PRO A 37 -0.57 -14.19 23.90
CA PRO A 37 0.11 -15.48 23.92
C PRO A 37 1.58 -15.35 23.47
N PRO A 38 2.55 -15.86 24.25
CA PRO A 38 3.98 -15.68 23.96
C PRO A 38 4.46 -16.23 22.61
N TRP A 39 3.74 -17.19 22.03
CA TRP A 39 4.09 -17.78 20.74
C TRP A 39 3.96 -16.78 19.60
N MET A 40 3.02 -15.83 19.68
CA MET A 40 2.75 -14.86 18.61
C MET A 40 3.97 -13.98 18.33
N GLU A 41 4.52 -13.35 19.37
CA GLU A 41 5.68 -12.47 19.24
C GLU A 41 6.89 -13.21 18.65
N ARG A 42 7.13 -14.44 19.13
CA ARG A 42 8.23 -15.26 18.64
C ARG A 42 8.05 -15.65 17.18
N THR A 43 6.83 -16.00 16.79
CA THR A 43 6.48 -16.32 15.39
C THR A 43 6.66 -15.12 14.49
N VAL A 44 6.12 -13.95 14.85
CA VAL A 44 6.27 -12.72 14.08
C VAL A 44 7.74 -12.36 13.88
N ARG A 45 8.54 -12.43 14.96
CA ARG A 45 9.99 -12.16 14.87
C ARG A 45 10.73 -13.16 13.99
N ALA A 46 10.39 -14.45 14.06
CA ALA A 46 11.02 -15.50 13.27
C ALA A 46 10.66 -15.36 11.79
N ALA A 47 9.38 -15.15 11.46
CA ALA A 47 8.89 -14.97 10.10
C ALA A 47 9.45 -13.68 9.48
N ASN A 48 9.47 -12.57 10.21
CA ASN A 48 10.07 -11.31 9.74
C ASN A 48 11.57 -11.46 9.43
N ARG A 49 12.32 -12.22 10.24
CA ARG A 49 13.73 -12.52 9.93
C ARG A 49 13.86 -13.36 8.66
N ALA A 50 12.99 -14.37 8.48
CA ALA A 50 12.99 -15.22 7.29
C ALA A 50 12.66 -14.43 6.02
N LEU A 51 11.62 -13.57 6.03
CA LEU A 51 11.26 -12.70 4.91
C LEU A 51 12.39 -11.74 4.53
N ARG A 52 13.00 -11.10 5.53
CA ARG A 52 14.13 -10.18 5.27
C ARG A 52 15.36 -10.89 4.68
N ARG A 53 15.61 -12.15 5.04
CA ARG A 53 16.66 -12.95 4.39
C ARG A 53 16.38 -13.19 2.91
N GLN A 54 15.11 -13.20 2.51
CA GLN A 54 14.68 -13.28 1.10
C GLN A 54 14.62 -11.91 0.40
N GLY A 55 15.04 -10.83 1.09
CA GLY A 55 15.04 -9.47 0.54
C GLY A 55 13.66 -8.80 0.51
N ILE A 56 12.69 -9.33 1.26
CA ILE A 56 11.33 -8.79 1.33
C ILE A 56 11.26 -7.77 2.46
N GLY A 57 10.65 -6.61 2.17
CA GLY A 57 10.30 -5.62 3.18
C GLY A 57 9.22 -6.17 4.12
N VAL A 58 9.29 -5.79 5.41
CA VAL A 58 8.35 -6.28 6.42
C VAL A 58 7.89 -5.15 7.33
N TRP A 59 6.63 -5.18 7.71
CA TRP A 59 6.11 -4.36 8.79
C TRP A 59 6.67 -4.85 10.12
N PHE A 60 7.33 -3.95 10.87
CA PHE A 60 7.71 -4.24 12.26
C PHE A 60 6.48 -4.12 13.17
N PRO A 61 6.38 -4.92 14.25
CA PRO A 61 5.22 -4.94 15.14
C PRO A 61 4.78 -3.55 15.58
N GLU A 62 5.69 -2.78 16.13
CA GLU A 62 5.42 -1.45 16.68
C GLU A 62 4.92 -0.48 15.59
N SER A 63 5.55 -0.53 14.41
CA SER A 63 5.15 0.30 13.27
C SER A 63 3.79 -0.12 12.71
N ALA A 64 3.50 -1.42 12.67
CA ALA A 64 2.21 -1.95 12.24
C ALA A 64 1.08 -1.52 13.20
N VAL A 65 1.31 -1.63 14.50
CA VAL A 65 0.34 -1.18 15.53
C VAL A 65 0.09 0.32 15.43
N SER A 66 1.15 1.14 15.35
CA SER A 66 1.01 2.60 15.24
C SER A 66 0.25 2.99 13.96
N ALA A 67 0.66 2.47 12.81
CA ALA A 67 0.01 2.77 11.54
C ALA A 67 -1.44 2.26 11.47
N PHE A 68 -1.73 1.12 12.10
CA PHE A 68 -3.10 0.61 12.17
C PHE A 68 -3.99 1.48 13.06
N ARG A 69 -3.48 1.98 14.19
CA ARG A 69 -4.22 2.91 15.05
C ARG A 69 -4.51 4.24 14.35
N GLU A 70 -3.57 4.72 13.54
CA GLU A 70 -3.74 5.97 12.78
C GLU A 70 -4.73 5.85 11.60
N ARG A 71 -4.74 4.70 10.92
CA ARG A 71 -5.48 4.51 9.66
C ARG A 71 -6.68 3.59 9.76
N GLY A 72 -6.69 2.71 10.73
CA GLY A 72 -7.75 1.75 11.01
C GLY A 72 -8.59 2.15 12.20
N SER A 73 -8.53 1.33 13.23
CA SER A 73 -9.25 1.53 14.48
C SER A 73 -8.35 1.25 15.70
N PHE A 74 -8.69 1.85 16.82
CA PHE A 74 -7.99 1.63 18.09
C PHE A 74 -9.00 1.39 19.22
N ASP A 75 -8.53 0.78 20.30
CA ASP A 75 -9.35 0.55 21.47
C ASP A 75 -9.70 1.91 22.11
N PRO A 76 -10.97 2.12 22.53
CA PRO A 76 -11.34 3.37 23.17
C PRO A 76 -10.46 3.61 24.40
N PRO A 77 -10.07 4.86 24.67
CA PRO A 77 -9.37 5.19 25.90
C PRO A 77 -10.23 4.81 27.10
N ALA A 78 -9.61 4.38 28.18
CA ALA A 78 -10.28 4.00 29.41
C ALA A 78 -9.68 4.79 30.59
N PRO A 79 -9.89 6.13 30.63
CA PRO A 79 -9.43 6.91 31.77
C PRO A 79 -10.14 6.45 33.05
N SER A 80 -9.41 6.39 34.15
CA SER A 80 -9.98 6.07 35.44
C SER A 80 -10.91 7.19 35.96
N ASP A 81 -11.82 6.86 36.84
CA ASP A 81 -12.71 7.86 37.47
C ASP A 81 -11.90 8.96 38.18
N ASP A 82 -10.75 8.62 38.77
CA ASP A 82 -9.85 9.58 39.43
C ASP A 82 -9.20 10.53 38.42
N GLU A 83 -8.83 10.07 37.20
CA GLU A 83 -8.30 10.92 36.14
C GLU A 83 -9.38 11.88 35.60
N ILE A 84 -10.61 11.40 35.43
CA ILE A 84 -11.75 12.22 35.03
C ILE A 84 -12.04 13.28 36.11
N ALA A 85 -12.06 12.89 37.37
CA ALA A 85 -12.29 13.81 38.50
C ALA A 85 -11.15 14.87 38.59
N ALA A 86 -9.90 14.46 38.41
CA ALA A 86 -8.76 15.36 38.41
C ALA A 86 -8.83 16.35 37.23
N TRP A 87 -9.20 15.88 36.04
CA TRP A 87 -9.45 16.73 34.87
C TRP A 87 -10.56 17.75 35.14
N ALA A 88 -11.70 17.31 35.69
CA ALA A 88 -12.82 18.18 36.01
C ALA A 88 -12.44 19.26 37.04
N ALA A 89 -11.69 18.90 38.09
CA ALA A 89 -11.20 19.84 39.10
C ALA A 89 -10.23 20.86 38.49
N ARG A 90 -9.34 20.43 37.59
CA ARG A 90 -8.40 21.28 36.87
C ARG A 90 -9.14 22.28 35.94
N ALA A 91 -10.14 21.80 35.20
CA ALA A 91 -11.00 22.64 34.35
C ALA A 91 -11.66 23.76 35.19
N GLN A 92 -12.30 23.41 36.29
CA GLN A 92 -12.93 24.38 37.18
C GLN A 92 -11.94 25.38 37.79
N GLY A 93 -10.72 24.94 38.11
CA GLY A 93 -9.62 25.81 38.54
C GLY A 93 -9.25 26.85 37.48
N ALA A 94 -9.04 26.40 36.25
CA ALA A 94 -8.74 27.27 35.11
C ALA A 94 -9.87 28.26 34.81
N PHE A 95 -11.14 27.86 34.89
CA PHE A 95 -12.30 28.74 34.71
C PHE A 95 -12.31 29.88 35.71
N ARG A 96 -12.04 29.58 36.98
CA ARG A 96 -11.95 30.63 38.03
C ARG A 96 -10.84 31.61 37.71
N THR A 97 -9.68 31.16 37.24
CA THR A 97 -8.54 32.00 36.88
C THR A 97 -8.91 32.95 35.72
N VAL A 98 -9.63 32.45 34.69
CA VAL A 98 -10.16 33.32 33.59
C VAL A 98 -11.13 34.37 34.13
N VAL A 99 -12.06 33.96 34.99
CA VAL A 99 -13.07 34.87 35.56
C VAL A 99 -12.43 35.93 36.44
N LEU A 100 -11.37 35.61 37.19
CA LEU A 100 -10.62 36.55 38.01
C LEU A 100 -9.71 37.47 37.20
N GLY A 101 -9.58 37.27 35.92
CA GLY A 101 -8.89 38.18 34.99
C GLY A 101 -7.44 37.80 34.68
N ASP A 102 -6.89 36.76 35.27
CA ASP A 102 -5.53 36.29 34.97
C ASP A 102 -5.56 35.24 33.81
N ARG A 103 -5.77 35.78 32.60
CA ARG A 103 -5.96 34.97 31.40
C ARG A 103 -4.65 34.37 30.89
N SER A 104 -3.53 35.06 31.14
CA SER A 104 -2.21 34.57 30.72
C SER A 104 -1.78 33.30 31.48
N THR A 105 -2.12 33.23 32.76
CA THR A 105 -1.89 32.01 33.59
C THR A 105 -2.91 30.93 33.29
N ALA A 106 -4.17 31.31 32.93
CA ALA A 106 -5.20 30.33 32.64
C ALA A 106 -5.03 29.62 31.30
N LEU A 107 -4.43 30.27 30.29
CA LEU A 107 -4.36 29.75 28.92
C LEU A 107 -3.67 28.38 28.81
N PRO A 108 -2.43 28.18 29.33
CA PRO A 108 -1.77 26.88 29.24
C PRO A 108 -2.51 25.78 30.02
N GLU A 109 -3.23 26.12 31.09
CA GLU A 109 -4.05 25.18 31.84
C GLU A 109 -5.29 24.76 31.05
N LEU A 110 -5.96 25.71 30.38
CA LEU A 110 -7.10 25.42 29.50
C LEU A 110 -6.69 24.56 28.30
N GLU A 111 -5.54 24.84 27.70
CA GLU A 111 -5.00 24.02 26.60
C GLU A 111 -4.71 22.60 27.05
N ALA A 112 -4.20 22.42 28.27
CA ALA A 112 -3.97 21.07 28.82
C ALA A 112 -5.27 20.34 29.17
N VAL A 113 -6.28 21.07 29.68
CA VAL A 113 -7.63 20.54 29.92
C VAL A 113 -8.29 20.12 28.60
N GLN A 114 -8.17 20.97 27.60
CA GLN A 114 -8.70 20.70 26.26
C GLN A 114 -8.06 19.47 25.60
N ARG A 115 -6.75 19.34 25.69
CA ARG A 115 -6.01 18.18 25.16
C ARG A 115 -6.47 16.86 25.78
N PHE A 116 -6.63 16.82 27.12
CA PHE A 116 -7.18 15.65 27.80
C PHE A 116 -8.59 15.33 27.30
N ALA A 117 -9.43 16.36 27.12
CA ALA A 117 -10.78 16.16 26.60
C ALA A 117 -10.76 15.57 25.19
N GLU A 118 -9.92 16.08 24.29
CA GLU A 118 -9.78 15.60 22.89
C GLU A 118 -9.32 14.14 22.82
N GLU A 119 -8.40 13.75 23.69
CA GLU A 119 -7.92 12.37 23.79
C GLU A 119 -9.01 11.41 24.31
N ASN A 120 -9.98 11.90 25.08
CA ASN A 120 -10.99 11.09 25.77
C ASN A 120 -12.44 11.39 25.35
N LEU A 121 -12.67 12.05 24.19
CA LEU A 121 -14.01 12.46 23.73
C LEU A 121 -15.03 11.33 23.71
N VAL A 122 -14.62 10.13 23.25
CA VAL A 122 -15.52 8.98 23.14
C VAL A 122 -16.02 8.46 24.49
N VAL A 123 -15.39 8.86 25.57
CA VAL A 123 -15.81 8.53 26.94
C VAL A 123 -16.55 9.71 27.55
N LEU A 124 -15.96 10.90 27.50
CA LEU A 124 -16.48 12.09 28.18
C LEU A 124 -17.85 12.53 27.59
N ASN A 125 -18.04 12.45 26.29
CA ASN A 125 -19.31 12.86 25.66
C ASN A 125 -20.44 11.80 25.77
N ARG A 126 -20.20 10.67 26.42
CA ARG A 126 -21.29 9.71 26.73
C ARG A 126 -22.11 10.14 27.94
N ASP A 127 -21.49 10.83 28.88
CA ASP A 127 -22.11 11.39 30.08
C ASP A 127 -22.44 12.86 29.85
N LEU A 128 -23.67 13.27 30.19
CA LEU A 128 -24.14 14.64 29.93
C LEU A 128 -23.37 15.70 30.71
N ASP A 129 -22.97 15.41 31.96
CA ASP A 129 -22.24 16.36 32.79
C ASP A 129 -20.81 16.53 32.29
N SER A 130 -20.17 15.45 31.91
CA SER A 130 -18.84 15.46 31.32
C SER A 130 -18.84 16.15 29.94
N ALA A 131 -19.83 15.90 29.09
CA ALA A 131 -20.00 16.54 27.79
C ALA A 131 -20.21 18.07 27.94
N ALA A 132 -21.01 18.50 28.92
CA ALA A 132 -21.15 19.91 29.25
C ALA A 132 -19.83 20.54 29.68
N LEU A 133 -19.02 19.85 30.49
CA LEU A 133 -17.72 20.31 30.93
C LEU A 133 -16.69 20.35 29.75
N VAL A 134 -16.76 19.42 28.80
CA VAL A 134 -15.97 19.46 27.56
C VAL A 134 -16.29 20.74 26.78
N LEU A 135 -17.59 21.05 26.59
CA LEU A 135 -18.00 22.28 25.93
C LEU A 135 -17.58 23.52 26.71
N ASP A 136 -17.82 23.55 28.02
CA ASP A 136 -17.47 24.69 28.87
C ASP A 136 -15.95 24.96 28.80
N SER A 137 -15.09 23.93 28.89
CA SER A 137 -13.63 24.08 28.80
C SER A 137 -13.21 24.66 27.45
N CYS A 138 -13.81 24.17 26.36
CA CYS A 138 -13.56 24.65 25.03
C CYS A 138 -13.95 26.13 24.87
N LEU A 139 -15.12 26.54 25.35
CA LEU A 139 -15.60 27.93 25.29
C LEU A 139 -14.81 28.86 26.19
N TYR A 140 -14.31 28.39 27.35
CA TYR A 140 -13.40 29.18 28.18
C TYR A 140 -12.06 29.41 27.49
N LEU A 141 -11.55 28.44 26.76
CA LEU A 141 -10.34 28.58 25.96
C LEU A 141 -10.55 29.61 24.82
N ALA A 142 -11.68 29.55 24.09
CA ALA A 142 -12.04 30.53 23.08
C ALA A 142 -12.14 31.94 23.67
N ARG A 143 -12.75 32.07 24.86
CA ARG A 143 -12.81 33.33 25.60
C ARG A 143 -11.42 33.84 25.98
N ALA A 144 -10.54 32.95 26.47
CA ALA A 144 -9.17 33.34 26.85
C ALA A 144 -8.39 33.87 25.63
N TYR A 145 -8.46 33.22 24.48
CA TYR A 145 -7.85 33.72 23.24
C TYR A 145 -8.37 35.09 22.84
N ARG A 146 -9.68 35.27 22.84
CA ARG A 146 -10.27 36.57 22.51
C ARG A 146 -9.85 37.68 23.47
N ASP A 147 -9.86 37.41 24.76
CA ASP A 147 -9.54 38.38 25.81
C ASP A 147 -8.03 38.71 25.84
N THR A 148 -7.16 37.83 25.30
CA THR A 148 -5.72 38.07 25.12
C THR A 148 -5.39 38.76 23.80
N GLY A 149 -6.39 39.05 22.96
CA GLY A 149 -6.23 39.82 21.73
C GLY A 149 -5.99 38.98 20.49
N ASP A 150 -6.29 37.67 20.53
CA ASP A 150 -6.25 36.76 19.39
C ASP A 150 -7.67 36.35 18.94
N PRO A 151 -8.39 37.20 18.19
CA PRO A 151 -9.74 36.90 17.75
C PRO A 151 -9.81 35.74 16.75
N GLN A 152 -8.73 35.51 15.97
CA GLN A 152 -8.70 34.41 14.99
C GLN A 152 -8.58 33.06 15.70
N ALA A 153 -7.70 32.94 16.70
CA ALA A 153 -7.62 31.72 17.51
C ALA A 153 -8.95 31.48 18.26
N ALA A 154 -9.60 32.51 18.74
CA ALA A 154 -10.90 32.39 19.40
C ALA A 154 -12.00 31.87 18.44
N GLU A 155 -12.04 32.35 17.19
CA GLU A 155 -12.99 31.90 16.17
C GLU A 155 -12.73 30.44 15.81
N ASN A 156 -11.48 30.06 15.55
CA ASN A 156 -11.09 28.66 15.27
C ASN A 156 -11.48 27.75 16.43
N GLN A 157 -11.22 28.19 17.67
CA GLN A 157 -11.58 27.41 18.86
C GLN A 157 -13.10 27.24 19.00
N ILE A 158 -13.92 28.23 18.65
CA ILE A 158 -15.38 28.09 18.66
C ILE A 158 -15.84 27.05 17.63
N GLN A 159 -15.24 27.02 16.44
CA GLN A 159 -15.52 25.99 15.43
C GLN A 159 -15.14 24.61 15.94
N ASP A 160 -14.00 24.50 16.63
CA ASP A 160 -13.60 23.24 17.30
C ASP A 160 -14.59 22.84 18.40
N CYS A 161 -15.11 23.78 19.20
CA CYS A 161 -16.13 23.47 20.21
C CYS A 161 -17.39 22.85 19.60
N VAL A 162 -17.86 23.35 18.44
CA VAL A 162 -18.99 22.75 17.71
C VAL A 162 -18.67 21.33 17.24
N ARG A 163 -17.43 21.09 16.79
CA ARG A 163 -16.96 19.79 16.32
C ARG A 163 -16.79 18.78 17.46
N LEU A 164 -16.19 19.19 18.58
CA LEU A 164 -15.81 18.31 19.68
C LEU A 164 -16.97 17.89 20.57
N ALA A 165 -17.95 18.77 20.78
CA ALA A 165 -19.12 18.51 21.62
C ALA A 165 -20.44 18.65 20.83
N PRO A 166 -20.67 17.80 19.80
CA PRO A 166 -21.89 17.88 18.99
C PRO A 166 -23.11 17.60 19.86
N GLY A 167 -24.10 18.50 19.82
CA GLY A 167 -25.35 18.37 20.59
C GLY A 167 -25.29 18.90 22.01
N ALA A 168 -24.16 19.34 22.53
CA ALA A 168 -24.09 20.08 23.78
C ALA A 168 -24.50 21.54 23.56
N SER A 169 -25.08 22.18 24.58
CA SER A 169 -25.50 23.58 24.53
C SER A 169 -24.77 24.37 25.63
N PRO A 170 -24.29 25.58 25.32
CA PRO A 170 -23.57 26.41 26.29
C PRO A 170 -24.51 26.84 27.41
N ASN A 171 -23.99 26.83 28.64
CA ASN A 171 -24.75 27.29 29.79
C ASN A 171 -24.72 28.85 29.88
N PRO A 172 -25.89 29.53 29.76
CA PRO A 172 -25.95 30.99 29.77
C PRO A 172 -25.60 31.62 31.14
N ARG A 173 -25.50 30.81 32.20
CA ARG A 173 -25.04 31.28 33.51
C ARG A 173 -23.52 31.26 33.65
N VAL A 174 -22.86 30.52 32.77
CA VAL A 174 -21.41 30.28 32.82
C VAL A 174 -20.67 31.15 31.81
N HIS A 175 -21.25 31.31 30.62
CA HIS A 175 -20.62 32.05 29.52
C HIS A 175 -21.28 33.42 29.26
N PRO A 176 -20.50 34.42 28.87
CA PRO A 176 -21.05 35.71 28.47
C PRO A 176 -21.83 35.59 27.15
N PRO A 177 -22.87 36.45 26.93
CA PRO A 177 -23.70 36.39 25.72
C PRO A 177 -22.89 36.40 24.43
N SER A 178 -21.82 37.18 24.36
CA SER A 178 -20.96 37.27 23.17
C SER A 178 -20.21 35.97 22.81
N ILE A 179 -20.00 35.04 23.74
CA ILE A 179 -19.45 33.71 23.47
C ILE A 179 -20.56 32.78 23.00
N ILE A 180 -21.73 32.89 23.64
CA ILE A 180 -22.92 32.08 23.29
C ILE A 180 -23.36 32.41 21.87
N ASP A 181 -23.52 33.73 21.56
CA ASP A 181 -23.89 34.19 20.22
C ASP A 181 -22.91 33.69 19.13
N ALA A 182 -21.60 33.76 19.42
CA ALA A 182 -20.57 33.26 18.50
C ALA A 182 -20.64 31.76 18.31
N TYR A 183 -20.91 30.97 19.34
CA TYR A 183 -21.10 29.52 19.26
C TYR A 183 -22.38 29.18 18.48
N GLU A 184 -23.50 29.84 18.75
CA GLU A 184 -24.77 29.65 18.02
C GLU A 184 -24.63 30.02 16.54
N GLU A 185 -23.87 31.09 16.23
CA GLU A 185 -23.57 31.47 14.84
C GLU A 185 -22.73 30.40 14.15
N ALA A 186 -21.72 29.86 14.83
CA ALA A 186 -20.89 28.78 14.31
C ALA A 186 -21.66 27.47 14.07
N GLN A 187 -22.78 27.26 14.76
CA GLN A 187 -23.65 26.09 14.53
C GLN A 187 -24.52 26.21 13.25
N LYS A 188 -24.69 27.41 12.71
CA LYS A 188 -25.50 27.61 11.50
C LYS A 188 -24.82 27.02 10.26
N PRO A 189 -25.59 26.50 9.29
CA PRO A 189 -25.04 26.06 8.02
C PRO A 189 -24.24 27.19 7.35
N SER A 190 -23.02 26.87 6.94
CA SER A 190 -22.14 27.84 6.29
C SER A 190 -21.19 27.14 5.32
N ALA A 191 -20.54 27.89 4.44
CA ALA A 191 -19.53 27.34 3.53
C ALA A 191 -18.35 26.68 4.28
N ALA A 192 -18.05 27.13 5.50
CA ALA A 192 -17.03 26.53 6.35
C ALA A 192 -17.44 25.16 6.91
N ARG A 193 -18.73 24.85 6.93
CA ARG A 193 -19.34 23.59 7.36
C ARG A 193 -19.75 22.71 6.19
N GLY A 194 -18.99 22.72 5.11
CA GLY A 194 -19.29 21.93 3.91
C GLY A 194 -18.81 20.47 3.95
N GLY A 195 -18.40 19.97 5.10
CA GLY A 195 -18.04 18.56 5.27
C GLY A 195 -19.27 17.67 5.42
N SER A 196 -19.22 16.46 4.88
CA SER A 196 -20.24 15.43 5.07
C SER A 196 -19.59 14.08 5.33
N LEU A 197 -20.14 13.33 6.28
CA LEU A 197 -19.66 11.98 6.64
C LEU A 197 -20.81 10.97 6.49
N VAL A 198 -20.66 10.04 5.54
CA VAL A 198 -21.54 8.90 5.36
C VAL A 198 -20.93 7.69 6.04
N VAL A 199 -21.66 7.10 7.00
CA VAL A 199 -21.21 5.91 7.72
C VAL A 199 -22.13 4.74 7.44
N GLU A 200 -21.57 3.67 6.93
CA GLU A 200 -22.23 2.38 6.70
C GLU A 200 -21.59 1.30 7.55
N SER A 201 -22.34 0.25 7.89
CA SER A 201 -21.80 -0.89 8.65
C SER A 201 -22.38 -2.22 8.22
N GLU A 202 -21.62 -3.29 8.50
CA GLU A 202 -22.06 -4.67 8.41
C GLU A 202 -21.96 -5.33 9.80
N PRO A 203 -23.11 -5.69 10.44
CA PRO A 203 -24.50 -5.50 9.99
C PRO A 203 -24.93 -4.03 9.99
N GLY A 204 -25.98 -3.68 9.23
CA GLY A 204 -26.61 -2.37 9.30
C GLY A 204 -27.47 -2.21 10.56
N GLY A 205 -27.87 -0.97 10.86
CA GLY A 205 -28.73 -0.64 12.00
C GLY A 205 -28.01 -0.48 13.34
N CYS A 206 -26.68 -0.49 13.34
CA CYS A 206 -25.86 -0.26 14.53
C CYS A 206 -25.92 1.20 14.99
N GLU A 207 -25.77 1.44 16.29
CA GLU A 207 -25.73 2.79 16.84
C GLU A 207 -24.45 3.50 16.38
N LEU A 208 -24.61 4.71 15.86
CA LEU A 208 -23.50 5.55 15.42
C LEU A 208 -23.23 6.64 16.45
N ARG A 209 -21.98 6.75 16.87
CA ARG A 209 -21.48 7.85 17.69
C ARG A 209 -20.38 8.60 16.96
N ILE A 210 -20.42 9.92 17.05
CA ILE A 210 -19.39 10.83 16.56
C ILE A 210 -18.88 11.61 17.77
N ASN A 211 -17.57 11.55 18.03
CA ASN A 211 -16.93 12.15 19.20
C ASN A 211 -17.64 11.75 20.52
N GLY A 212 -18.05 10.49 20.65
CA GLY A 212 -18.78 9.97 21.80
C GLY A 212 -20.29 10.24 21.83
N THR A 213 -20.75 11.27 21.12
CA THR A 213 -22.17 11.64 21.06
C THR A 213 -22.95 10.74 20.12
N ARG A 214 -24.08 10.21 20.57
CA ARG A 214 -25.00 9.44 19.73
C ARG A 214 -25.64 10.32 18.67
N VAL A 215 -25.48 9.98 17.39
CA VAL A 215 -26.03 10.74 16.27
C VAL A 215 -27.14 9.99 15.52
N GLY A 216 -27.18 8.67 15.59
CA GLY A 216 -28.22 7.88 14.93
C GLY A 216 -27.86 6.41 14.79
N LYS A 217 -28.30 5.80 13.68
CA LYS A 217 -28.01 4.40 13.33
C LYS A 217 -27.53 4.30 11.89
N THR A 218 -26.62 3.36 11.63
CA THR A 218 -26.11 3.07 10.27
C THR A 218 -27.17 2.39 9.38
N PRO A 219 -27.20 2.66 8.06
CA PRO A 219 -26.43 3.69 7.37
C PRO A 219 -26.94 5.10 7.69
N MET A 220 -26.03 6.06 7.85
CA MET A 220 -26.36 7.44 8.17
C MET A 220 -25.42 8.42 7.49
N ALA A 221 -25.96 9.54 7.04
CA ALA A 221 -25.19 10.71 6.59
C ALA A 221 -25.29 11.83 7.64
N SER A 222 -24.16 12.41 8.00
CA SER A 222 -24.07 13.61 8.82
C SER A 222 -23.50 14.74 7.94
N ASP A 223 -24.32 15.72 7.63
CA ASP A 223 -23.97 16.86 6.80
C ASP A 223 -23.63 18.09 7.65
N ASP A 224 -23.16 19.15 7.01
CA ASP A 224 -22.81 20.41 7.67
C ASP A 224 -21.75 20.25 8.78
N LEU A 225 -20.76 19.39 8.56
CA LEU A 225 -19.64 19.23 9.47
C LEU A 225 -18.53 20.23 9.18
N TYR A 226 -17.85 20.70 10.22
CA TYR A 226 -16.56 21.38 10.03
C TYR A 226 -15.51 20.40 9.53
N PRO A 227 -14.63 20.80 8.60
CA PRO A 227 -13.47 19.98 8.25
C PRO A 227 -12.61 19.70 9.47
N GLY A 228 -12.08 18.50 9.56
CA GLY A 228 -11.20 18.08 10.66
C GLY A 228 -11.37 16.64 11.06
N SER A 229 -10.70 16.27 12.14
CA SER A 229 -10.68 14.93 12.66
C SER A 229 -11.87 14.63 13.57
N TYR A 230 -12.51 13.50 13.35
CA TYR A 230 -13.63 12.99 14.12
C TYR A 230 -13.35 11.58 14.63
N GLN A 231 -13.76 11.29 15.86
CA GLN A 231 -13.72 9.95 16.45
C GLN A 231 -15.07 9.27 16.23
N VAL A 232 -15.10 8.24 15.40
CA VAL A 232 -16.31 7.53 14.99
C VAL A 232 -16.36 6.15 15.63
N GLN A 233 -17.48 5.81 16.25
CA GLN A 233 -17.77 4.48 16.80
C GLN A 233 -19.08 3.95 16.21
N VAL A 234 -19.08 2.66 15.85
CA VAL A 234 -20.28 1.94 15.38
C VAL A 234 -20.54 0.79 16.35
N GLU A 235 -21.59 0.91 17.16
CA GLU A 235 -21.93 -0.02 18.23
C GLU A 235 -23.06 -0.94 17.78
N CYS A 236 -22.72 -2.18 17.42
CA CYS A 236 -23.69 -3.19 17.00
C CYS A 236 -24.12 -4.10 18.17
N SER A 237 -23.42 -4.09 19.29
CA SER A 237 -23.75 -4.78 20.51
C SER A 237 -23.67 -3.83 21.71
N PRO A 238 -24.63 -3.91 22.65
CA PRO A 238 -24.58 -3.08 23.86
C PRO A 238 -23.51 -3.54 24.87
N ASP A 239 -23.05 -4.78 24.76
CA ASP A 239 -22.20 -5.42 25.78
C ASP A 239 -20.69 -5.20 25.56
N GLU A 240 -20.30 -4.75 24.38
CA GLU A 240 -18.91 -4.54 24.04
C GLU A 240 -18.69 -3.13 23.50
N PRO A 241 -17.74 -2.37 24.07
CA PRO A 241 -17.42 -1.05 23.54
C PRO A 241 -16.84 -1.16 22.13
N ALA A 242 -17.43 -0.39 21.18
CA ALA A 242 -16.92 -0.35 19.82
C ALA A 242 -15.55 0.32 19.79
N ARG A 243 -14.69 -0.16 18.90
CA ARG A 243 -13.42 0.49 18.59
C ARG A 243 -13.65 1.87 17.99
N VAL A 244 -12.65 2.72 18.16
CA VAL A 244 -12.68 4.11 17.66
C VAL A 244 -11.95 4.18 16.32
N ARG A 245 -12.57 4.80 15.34
CA ARG A 245 -11.93 5.18 14.07
C ARG A 245 -11.74 6.69 14.01
N GLN A 246 -10.52 7.12 13.78
CA GLN A 246 -10.24 8.52 13.51
C GLN A 246 -10.47 8.81 12.03
N VAL A 247 -11.36 9.72 11.72
CA VAL A 247 -11.80 10.03 10.36
C VAL A 247 -11.58 11.50 10.07
N GLU A 248 -10.72 11.79 9.11
CA GLU A 248 -10.57 13.15 8.58
C GLU A 248 -11.72 13.45 7.62
N VAL A 249 -12.52 14.45 7.96
CA VAL A 249 -13.62 14.95 7.13
C VAL A 249 -13.11 16.19 6.39
N PRO A 250 -12.98 16.14 5.04
CA PRO A 250 -12.61 17.28 4.23
C PRO A 250 -13.82 18.22 4.00
N LEU A 251 -13.60 19.34 3.33
CA LEU A 251 -14.69 20.03 2.65
C LEU A 251 -15.23 19.12 1.54
N GLY A 252 -16.45 18.59 1.71
CA GLY A 252 -17.09 17.62 0.82
C GLY A 252 -17.35 16.27 1.49
N PRO A 253 -17.86 15.30 0.71
CA PRO A 253 -18.28 14.01 1.27
C PRO A 253 -17.10 13.10 1.62
N ARG A 254 -17.21 12.42 2.75
CA ARG A 254 -16.36 11.34 3.20
C ARG A 254 -17.21 10.12 3.49
N SER A 255 -16.83 8.95 2.99
CA SER A 255 -17.50 7.69 3.31
C SER A 255 -16.63 6.83 4.22
N LEU A 256 -17.29 6.17 5.17
CA LEU A 256 -16.69 5.19 6.08
C LEU A 256 -17.55 3.93 6.08
N PHE A 257 -16.93 2.78 5.84
CA PHE A 257 -17.56 1.47 5.98
C PHE A 257 -16.93 0.71 7.13
N VAL A 258 -17.74 0.19 8.05
CA VAL A 258 -17.30 -0.52 9.26
C VAL A 258 -17.85 -1.94 9.26
N ILE A 259 -16.95 -2.92 9.39
CA ILE A 259 -17.32 -4.34 9.56
C ILE A 259 -17.22 -4.66 11.04
N ASP A 260 -18.34 -4.76 11.73
CA ASP A 260 -18.41 -4.97 13.18
C ASP A 260 -17.67 -6.25 13.61
N ARG A 261 -17.87 -7.36 12.88
CA ARG A 261 -17.16 -8.62 13.17
C ARG A 261 -15.65 -8.46 13.13
N PHE A 262 -15.12 -7.67 12.20
CA PHE A 262 -13.69 -7.37 12.11
C PHE A 262 -13.23 -6.53 13.31
N GLU A 263 -13.98 -5.49 13.65
CA GLU A 263 -13.65 -4.62 14.79
C GLU A 263 -13.60 -5.38 16.11
N ARG A 264 -14.43 -6.42 16.27
CA ARG A 264 -14.43 -7.25 17.48
C ARG A 264 -13.27 -8.21 17.59
N VAL A 265 -12.64 -8.59 16.50
CA VAL A 265 -11.54 -9.58 16.52
C VAL A 265 -10.17 -8.96 16.43
N VAL A 266 -10.04 -7.76 15.85
CA VAL A 266 -8.74 -7.10 15.76
C VAL A 266 -8.28 -6.58 17.12
N ARG A 267 -7.00 -6.79 17.43
CA ARG A 267 -6.36 -6.34 18.68
C ARG A 267 -5.07 -5.59 18.37
N THR A 268 -4.81 -4.56 19.15
CA THR A 268 -3.64 -3.70 19.00
C THR A 268 -2.99 -3.49 20.38
N SER A 269 -2.10 -4.36 20.77
CA SER A 269 -1.31 -4.24 21.99
C SER A 269 0.17 -4.01 21.64
N THR A 270 1.08 -4.92 21.96
CA THR A 270 2.46 -4.92 21.46
C THR A 270 2.54 -5.46 20.03
N LEU A 271 1.54 -6.23 19.62
CA LEU A 271 1.34 -6.76 18.27
C LEU A 271 -0.02 -6.33 17.71
N LEU A 272 -0.12 -6.37 16.40
CA LEU A 272 -1.39 -6.40 15.69
C LEU A 272 -1.75 -7.87 15.43
N TYR A 273 -2.91 -8.32 15.90
CA TYR A 273 -3.35 -9.71 15.78
C TYR A 273 -4.88 -9.83 15.74
N LEU A 274 -5.38 -11.00 15.34
CA LEU A 274 -6.80 -11.33 15.33
C LEU A 274 -7.11 -12.32 16.48
N GLN A 275 -8.09 -11.98 17.32
CA GLN A 275 -8.53 -12.79 18.43
C GLN A 275 -10.00 -13.19 18.26
N TYR A 276 -10.26 -14.45 18.14
CA TYR A 276 -11.59 -15.00 17.93
C TYR A 276 -12.11 -15.70 19.19
N GLN A 277 -13.41 -15.64 19.43
CA GLN A 277 -14.05 -16.43 20.50
C GLN A 277 -14.22 -17.91 20.09
N GLN A 278 -14.37 -18.15 18.77
CA GLN A 278 -14.49 -19.47 18.16
C GLN A 278 -13.65 -19.49 16.90
N ALA A 279 -13.15 -20.65 16.50
CA ALA A 279 -12.36 -20.79 15.29
C ALA A 279 -13.12 -20.22 14.07
N PRO A 280 -12.56 -19.23 13.37
CA PRO A 280 -13.20 -18.64 12.20
C PRO A 280 -13.17 -19.62 11.03
N GLY A 281 -14.11 -19.46 10.10
CA GLY A 281 -14.00 -20.12 8.81
C GLY A 281 -12.85 -19.50 7.98
N PRO A 282 -12.28 -20.26 7.01
CA PRO A 282 -11.16 -19.79 6.21
C PRO A 282 -11.50 -18.49 5.42
N GLU A 283 -12.73 -18.40 4.89
CA GLU A 283 -13.15 -17.19 4.17
C GLU A 283 -13.27 -15.95 5.09
N GLU A 284 -13.68 -16.14 6.34
CA GLU A 284 -13.77 -15.06 7.32
C GLU A 284 -12.38 -14.59 7.74
N LEU A 285 -11.47 -15.53 7.99
CA LEU A 285 -10.08 -15.23 8.33
C LEU A 285 -9.38 -14.44 7.20
N ALA A 286 -9.52 -14.93 5.95
CA ALA A 286 -9.00 -14.26 4.77
C ALA A 286 -9.60 -12.86 4.56
N ARG A 287 -10.90 -12.68 4.82
CA ARG A 287 -11.55 -11.37 4.74
C ARG A 287 -10.98 -10.40 5.77
N HIS A 288 -10.81 -10.82 7.01
CA HIS A 288 -10.24 -9.98 8.07
C HIS A 288 -8.77 -9.64 7.82
N ALA A 289 -7.98 -10.57 7.29
CA ALA A 289 -6.60 -10.30 6.88
C ALA A 289 -6.52 -9.22 5.78
N ARG A 290 -7.44 -9.27 4.80
CA ARG A 290 -7.53 -8.23 3.75
C ARG A 290 -7.96 -6.87 4.30
N GLU A 291 -8.80 -6.80 5.33
CA GLU A 291 -9.14 -5.52 5.99
C GLU A 291 -7.91 -4.93 6.69
N VAL A 292 -7.10 -5.76 7.36
CA VAL A 292 -5.82 -5.31 7.92
C VAL A 292 -4.88 -4.81 6.81
N ALA A 293 -4.75 -5.57 5.71
CA ALA A 293 -3.91 -5.19 4.57
C ALA A 293 -4.31 -3.85 3.92
N ARG A 294 -5.61 -3.55 3.90
CA ARG A 294 -6.12 -2.25 3.39
C ARG A 294 -5.81 -1.09 4.32
N SER A 295 -5.86 -1.32 5.63
CA SER A 295 -5.55 -0.32 6.66
C SER A 295 -4.04 -0.03 6.71
N LEU A 296 -3.23 -1.08 6.56
CA LEU A 296 -1.80 -1.00 6.39
C LEU A 296 -1.52 -1.25 4.92
N PRO A 297 -0.94 -0.36 4.12
CA PRO A 297 -0.67 -0.62 2.71
C PRO A 297 0.35 -1.76 2.55
N ALA A 298 -0.05 -2.96 2.99
CA ALA A 298 0.71 -4.17 2.91
C ALA A 298 0.42 -4.87 1.58
N SER A 299 1.46 -5.30 0.89
CA SER A 299 1.35 -6.03 -0.38
C SER A 299 0.87 -7.46 -0.19
N ALA A 300 1.17 -8.06 0.97
CA ALA A 300 0.72 -9.37 1.38
C ALA A 300 0.62 -9.50 2.90
N VAL A 301 -0.21 -10.43 3.36
CA VAL A 301 -0.33 -10.81 4.76
C VAL A 301 0.01 -12.28 4.91
N ILE A 302 0.90 -12.62 5.84
CA ILE A 302 1.08 -13.99 6.32
C ILE A 302 0.25 -14.13 7.58
N LEU A 303 -0.83 -14.88 7.48
CA LEU A 303 -1.59 -15.33 8.64
C LEU A 303 -0.81 -16.40 9.38
N ALA A 304 -0.73 -16.28 10.70
CA ALA A 304 -0.05 -17.26 11.55
C ALA A 304 -1.02 -17.75 12.63
N SER A 305 -1.38 -19.04 12.62
CA SER A 305 -2.32 -19.64 13.56
C SER A 305 -1.82 -20.97 14.10
N LEU A 306 -2.22 -21.32 15.33
CA LEU A 306 -1.99 -22.64 15.88
C LEU A 306 -3.14 -23.56 15.48
N VAL A 307 -2.85 -24.60 14.71
CA VAL A 307 -3.81 -25.65 14.31
C VAL A 307 -3.73 -26.88 15.21
N GLY A 308 -2.82 -26.85 16.18
CA GLY A 308 -2.60 -27.86 17.22
C GLY A 308 -1.70 -27.31 18.32
N PRO A 309 -1.45 -28.05 19.40
CA PRO A 309 -0.67 -27.57 20.54
C PRO A 309 0.78 -27.17 20.16
N ASP A 310 1.35 -27.88 19.19
CA ASP A 310 2.74 -27.70 18.77
C ASP A 310 2.86 -27.53 17.23
N VAL A 311 1.77 -27.15 16.56
CA VAL A 311 1.73 -26.98 15.10
C VAL A 311 1.30 -25.57 14.74
N LEU A 312 2.21 -24.83 14.15
CA LEU A 312 1.97 -23.52 13.57
C LEU A 312 1.63 -23.66 12.08
N GLU A 313 0.56 -23.03 11.65
CA GLU A 313 0.19 -22.89 10.25
C GLU A 313 0.44 -21.45 9.81
N LEU A 314 1.12 -21.30 8.69
CA LEU A 314 1.32 -20.04 7.99
C LEU A 314 0.58 -20.09 6.66
N GLU A 315 -0.26 -19.09 6.42
CA GLU A 315 -1.01 -18.94 5.18
C GLU A 315 -0.75 -17.57 4.57
N VAL A 316 -0.47 -17.51 3.27
CA VAL A 316 -0.27 -16.23 2.56
C VAL A 316 -1.57 -15.79 1.92
N GLU A 317 -2.03 -14.61 2.32
CA GLU A 317 -3.11 -13.88 1.68
C GLU A 317 -2.53 -12.72 0.87
N LEU A 318 -2.63 -12.79 -0.45
CA LEU A 318 -2.24 -11.71 -1.34
C LEU A 318 -3.43 -10.79 -1.60
N ALA A 319 -3.20 -9.49 -1.61
CA ALA A 319 -4.26 -8.49 -1.83
C ALA A 319 -4.98 -8.66 -3.19
N THR A 320 -4.36 -9.35 -4.15
CA THR A 320 -4.82 -9.47 -5.54
C THR A 320 -5.05 -10.90 -6.04
N GLN A 321 -4.76 -11.94 -5.24
CA GLN A 321 -4.89 -13.34 -5.67
C GLN A 321 -5.84 -14.12 -4.77
N THR A 322 -6.54 -15.08 -5.37
CA THR A 322 -7.50 -15.98 -4.67
C THR A 322 -6.90 -17.32 -4.27
N GLU A 323 -5.66 -17.60 -4.67
CA GLU A 323 -4.98 -18.85 -4.30
C GLU A 323 -4.07 -18.57 -3.11
N SER A 324 -4.37 -19.16 -1.96
CA SER A 324 -3.54 -19.14 -0.77
C SER A 324 -2.49 -20.26 -0.81
N SER A 325 -1.32 -19.99 -0.24
CA SER A 325 -0.29 -21.02 0.00
C SER A 325 -0.22 -21.26 1.50
N ILE A 326 -0.20 -22.54 1.90
CA ILE A 326 -0.24 -22.94 3.31
C ILE A 326 1.00 -23.75 3.65
N VAL A 327 1.61 -23.45 4.79
CA VAL A 327 2.72 -24.24 5.34
C VAL A 327 2.45 -24.53 6.80
N ARG A 328 2.66 -25.79 7.19
CA ARG A 328 2.63 -26.24 8.59
C ARG A 328 4.03 -26.52 9.08
N LEU A 329 4.37 -26.05 10.27
CA LEU A 329 5.68 -26.28 10.88
C LEU A 329 5.55 -26.53 12.37
N PRO A 330 6.51 -27.29 12.96
CA PRO A 330 6.52 -27.53 14.40
C PRO A 330 6.87 -26.23 15.13
N THR A 331 6.22 -26.04 16.26
CA THR A 331 6.52 -24.95 17.18
C THR A 331 6.62 -25.47 18.61
N SER A 332 7.17 -24.68 19.50
CA SER A 332 7.31 -25.01 20.91
C SER A 332 7.05 -23.78 21.78
N SER A 333 7.12 -23.93 23.08
CA SER A 333 7.07 -22.78 23.99
C SER A 333 8.22 -21.77 23.76
N ALA A 334 9.33 -22.19 23.12
CA ALA A 334 10.43 -21.30 22.70
C ALA A 334 10.18 -20.61 21.35
N GLY A 335 9.12 -20.96 20.65
CA GLY A 335 8.78 -20.53 19.28
C GLY A 335 9.22 -21.56 18.23
N PRO A 336 8.99 -21.26 16.94
CA PRO A 336 9.42 -22.11 15.84
C PRO A 336 10.94 -22.05 15.65
N ASP A 337 11.51 -23.17 15.22
CA ASP A 337 12.91 -23.22 14.79
C ASP A 337 13.16 -22.28 13.62
N GLN A 338 14.28 -21.54 13.64
CA GLN A 338 14.54 -20.50 12.64
C GLN A 338 14.88 -21.06 11.27
N ASP A 339 15.52 -22.24 11.19
CA ASP A 339 15.88 -22.83 9.90
C ASP A 339 14.64 -23.44 9.23
N VAL A 340 13.78 -24.10 10.01
CA VAL A 340 12.47 -24.57 9.54
C VAL A 340 11.60 -23.38 9.09
N MET A 341 11.60 -22.28 9.84
CA MET A 341 10.88 -21.04 9.46
C MET A 341 11.41 -20.47 8.13
N ASN A 342 12.74 -20.48 7.91
CA ASN A 342 13.31 -19.99 6.65
C ASN A 342 12.88 -20.85 5.46
N GLU A 343 12.88 -22.19 5.62
CA GLU A 343 12.42 -23.11 4.59
C GLU A 343 10.90 -22.98 4.34
N SER A 344 10.13 -22.80 5.40
CA SER A 344 8.68 -22.56 5.34
C SER A 344 8.34 -21.29 4.57
N VAL A 345 8.99 -20.18 4.89
CA VAL A 345 8.79 -18.90 4.18
C VAL A 345 9.22 -19.03 2.71
N GLN A 346 10.31 -19.75 2.43
CA GLN A 346 10.73 -20.00 1.04
C GLN A 346 9.69 -20.85 0.28
N ALA A 347 9.07 -21.84 0.93
CA ALA A 347 8.00 -22.62 0.33
C ALA A 347 6.76 -21.78 0.04
N LEU A 348 6.35 -20.92 0.99
CA LEU A 348 5.23 -19.95 0.82
C LEU A 348 5.48 -19.02 -0.37
N LEU A 349 6.66 -18.41 -0.44
CA LEU A 349 7.03 -17.52 -1.54
C LEU A 349 7.06 -18.20 -2.91
N ALA A 350 7.33 -19.50 -2.92
CA ALA A 350 7.28 -20.34 -4.12
C ALA A 350 5.86 -20.83 -4.47
N GLY A 351 4.83 -20.43 -3.71
CA GLY A 351 3.45 -20.90 -3.90
C GLY A 351 3.25 -22.38 -3.60
N ARG A 352 4.07 -22.97 -2.73
CA ARG A 352 4.00 -24.40 -2.38
C ARG A 352 3.33 -24.59 -1.03
N CYS A 353 2.46 -25.59 -0.96
CA CYS A 353 1.82 -26.03 0.26
C CYS A 353 2.56 -27.23 0.82
N THR A 354 3.14 -27.07 2.02
CA THR A 354 4.10 -28.02 2.57
C THR A 354 3.91 -28.20 4.08
N ASP A 355 3.97 -29.44 4.54
CA ASP A 355 3.96 -29.81 5.96
C ASP A 355 5.38 -30.18 6.39
N PHE A 356 5.94 -29.39 7.33
CA PHE A 356 7.27 -29.60 7.94
C PHE A 356 7.18 -30.24 9.34
N THR A 357 6.00 -30.70 9.78
CA THR A 357 5.85 -31.30 11.12
C THR A 357 6.45 -32.71 11.23
N GLY A 358 6.72 -33.39 10.10
CA GLY A 358 7.37 -34.69 10.05
C GLY A 358 8.89 -34.60 9.89
N GLU A 359 9.58 -35.75 9.93
CA GLU A 359 11.04 -35.86 9.70
C GLU A 359 11.45 -35.35 8.30
N THR A 360 10.56 -35.44 7.33
CA THR A 360 10.77 -34.92 5.97
C THR A 360 9.59 -34.08 5.55
N PRO A 361 9.83 -32.90 4.90
CA PRO A 361 8.77 -32.08 4.36
C PRO A 361 7.88 -32.82 3.38
N ARG A 362 6.56 -32.68 3.50
CA ARG A 362 5.57 -33.34 2.63
C ARG A 362 4.71 -32.28 1.94
N GLU A 363 4.41 -32.49 0.66
CA GLU A 363 3.43 -31.65 -0.04
C GLU A 363 2.02 -31.96 0.47
N ILE A 364 1.24 -30.91 0.73
CA ILE A 364 -0.15 -30.96 1.17
C ILE A 364 -1.04 -30.24 0.15
N ASP A 365 -2.31 -30.58 0.13
CA ASP A 365 -3.30 -29.86 -0.66
C ASP A 365 -3.54 -28.48 -0.05
N CYS A 366 -3.40 -27.43 -0.86
CA CYS A 366 -3.50 -26.05 -0.41
C CYS A 366 -4.91 -25.65 0.10
N ARG A 367 -5.95 -26.40 -0.23
CA ARG A 367 -7.32 -26.11 0.20
C ARG A 367 -7.70 -26.85 1.47
N THR A 368 -7.28 -28.11 1.57
CA THR A 368 -7.67 -28.99 2.68
C THR A 368 -6.59 -29.10 3.75
N GLY A 369 -5.33 -28.77 3.41
CA GLY A 369 -4.19 -29.01 4.28
C GLY A 369 -3.90 -30.51 4.49
N GLU A 370 -4.56 -31.40 3.75
CA GLU A 370 -4.35 -32.84 3.85
C GLU A 370 -3.13 -33.29 3.03
N PRO A 371 -2.38 -34.25 3.51
CA PRO A 371 -1.28 -34.84 2.72
C PRO A 371 -1.79 -35.32 1.37
N ILE A 372 -1.16 -34.84 0.31
CA ILE A 372 -1.42 -35.40 -1.02
C ILE A 372 -0.96 -36.85 -0.98
N ALA A 373 -1.90 -37.81 -1.06
CA ALA A 373 -1.59 -39.21 -1.13
C ALA A 373 -0.71 -39.46 -2.38
N VAL A 374 0.59 -39.57 -2.19
CA VAL A 374 1.50 -39.99 -3.25
C VAL A 374 1.18 -41.44 -3.50
N ALA A 375 0.31 -41.71 -4.48
CA ALA A 375 0.20 -43.04 -5.01
C ALA A 375 1.63 -43.49 -5.40
N PRO A 376 2.05 -44.74 -5.09
CA PRO A 376 3.38 -45.22 -5.47
C PRO A 376 3.55 -44.96 -6.96
N VAL A 377 4.40 -43.99 -7.28
CA VAL A 377 4.67 -43.62 -8.67
C VAL A 377 5.43 -44.80 -9.29
N GLU A 378 4.71 -45.59 -10.02
CA GLU A 378 5.31 -46.32 -11.12
C GLU A 378 6.03 -45.27 -11.96
N VAL A 379 7.36 -45.34 -12.04
CA VAL A 379 8.19 -44.38 -12.79
C VAL A 379 7.86 -44.56 -14.28
N ALA A 380 6.71 -44.05 -14.66
CA ALA A 380 6.40 -43.76 -16.04
C ALA A 380 7.20 -42.50 -16.41
N ASP A 381 7.98 -42.63 -17.43
CA ASP A 381 8.79 -41.60 -18.08
C ASP A 381 7.92 -40.37 -18.36
N THR A 382 7.73 -39.50 -17.35
CA THR A 382 6.84 -38.35 -17.43
C THR A 382 7.48 -37.32 -18.34
N LYS A 383 7.06 -37.29 -19.59
CA LYS A 383 7.17 -36.09 -20.43
C LYS A 383 6.60 -34.91 -19.63
N ARG A 384 7.48 -34.03 -19.15
CA ARG A 384 7.09 -32.80 -18.42
C ARG A 384 6.11 -32.03 -19.28
N VAL A 385 4.81 -32.16 -18.96
CA VAL A 385 3.75 -31.39 -19.60
C VAL A 385 3.77 -29.99 -18.97
N ARG A 386 4.08 -28.99 -19.76
CA ARG A 386 4.03 -27.59 -19.34
C ARG A 386 2.62 -27.23 -18.86
N PRO A 387 2.46 -26.51 -17.74
CA PRO A 387 1.16 -25.98 -17.36
C PRO A 387 0.64 -25.07 -18.48
N ARG A 388 -0.59 -25.34 -18.92
CA ARG A 388 -1.23 -24.65 -20.05
C ARG A 388 -1.29 -23.12 -19.85
N SER A 389 -1.37 -22.67 -18.59
CA SER A 389 -1.35 -21.27 -18.20
C SER A 389 -0.04 -20.57 -18.58
N LEU A 390 1.13 -21.15 -18.32
CA LEU A 390 2.42 -20.57 -18.68
C LEU A 390 2.58 -20.40 -20.20
N PHE A 391 2.07 -21.33 -20.99
CA PHE A 391 2.09 -21.22 -22.44
C PHE A 391 1.19 -20.08 -22.94
N ILE A 392 -0.03 -19.96 -22.38
CA ILE A 392 -0.98 -18.89 -22.74
C ILE A 392 -0.41 -17.53 -22.36
N THR A 393 0.13 -17.39 -21.14
CA THR A 393 0.78 -16.13 -20.71
C THR A 393 1.96 -15.78 -21.59
N GLY A 394 2.83 -16.75 -21.92
CA GLY A 394 3.94 -16.52 -22.84
C GLY A 394 3.49 -16.09 -24.23
N LEU A 395 2.42 -16.70 -24.76
CA LEU A 395 1.87 -16.34 -26.08
C LEU A 395 1.29 -14.92 -26.07
N SER A 396 0.58 -14.52 -25.00
CA SER A 396 0.05 -13.17 -24.83
C SER A 396 1.18 -12.13 -24.77
N LEU A 397 2.23 -12.39 -23.99
CA LEU A 397 3.40 -11.52 -23.92
C LEU A 397 4.12 -11.41 -25.27
N ALA A 398 4.26 -12.53 -26.00
CA ALA A 398 4.89 -12.56 -27.31
C ALA A 398 4.10 -11.74 -28.33
N SER A 399 2.76 -11.85 -28.35
CA SER A 399 1.92 -11.10 -29.28
C SER A 399 1.95 -9.59 -29.02
N VAL A 400 1.86 -9.15 -27.76
CA VAL A 400 1.98 -7.75 -27.37
C VAL A 400 3.38 -7.21 -27.67
N GLY A 401 4.43 -8.01 -27.39
CA GLY A 401 5.81 -7.64 -27.68
C GLY A 401 6.07 -7.47 -29.18
N ALA A 402 5.56 -8.38 -30.01
CA ALA A 402 5.69 -8.30 -31.46
C ALA A 402 4.94 -7.08 -32.04
N ALA A 403 3.72 -6.82 -31.57
CA ALA A 403 2.95 -5.65 -31.99
C ALA A 403 3.64 -4.34 -31.60
N SER A 404 4.18 -4.26 -30.38
CA SER A 404 4.92 -3.09 -29.89
C SER A 404 6.21 -2.85 -30.69
N LEU A 405 6.95 -3.91 -31.02
CA LEU A 405 8.15 -3.79 -31.84
C LEU A 405 7.84 -3.35 -33.28
N ALA A 406 6.76 -3.89 -33.87
CA ALA A 406 6.29 -3.46 -35.21
C ALA A 406 5.84 -1.99 -35.20
N ALA A 407 5.16 -1.53 -34.13
CA ALA A 407 4.83 -0.12 -33.96
C ALA A 407 6.10 0.75 -33.85
N GLY A 408 7.15 0.30 -33.16
CA GLY A 408 8.43 0.99 -33.08
C GLY A 408 9.07 1.18 -34.46
N TRP A 409 9.10 0.14 -35.29
CA TRP A 409 9.59 0.25 -36.67
C TRP A 409 8.72 1.18 -37.54
N SER A 410 7.39 1.14 -37.36
CA SER A 410 6.48 2.05 -38.07
C SER A 410 6.71 3.50 -37.69
N LEU A 411 6.83 3.79 -36.40
CA LEU A 411 7.13 5.14 -35.89
C LEU A 411 8.50 5.64 -36.36
N PHE A 412 9.50 4.76 -36.43
CA PHE A 412 10.81 5.10 -36.99
C PHE A 412 10.72 5.54 -38.47
N LEU A 413 9.94 4.83 -39.29
CA LEU A 413 9.76 5.21 -40.71
C LEU A 413 9.04 6.55 -40.84
N VAL A 414 8.01 6.80 -40.02
CA VAL A 414 7.29 8.09 -40.00
C VAL A 414 8.22 9.21 -39.50
N ARG A 415 9.00 8.95 -38.46
CA ARG A 415 9.97 9.93 -37.96
C ARG A 415 11.07 10.23 -38.94
N ARG A 416 11.55 9.21 -39.68
CA ARG A 416 12.52 9.40 -40.76
C ARG A 416 11.98 10.34 -41.84
N SER A 417 10.73 10.11 -42.30
CA SER A 417 10.08 11.01 -43.27
C SER A 417 9.95 12.44 -42.71
N ALA A 418 9.47 12.59 -41.48
CA ALA A 418 9.34 13.90 -40.85
C ALA A 418 10.69 14.63 -40.69
N GLY A 419 11.79 13.88 -40.46
CA GLY A 419 13.14 14.43 -40.41
C GLY A 419 13.63 14.90 -41.77
N ASP A 420 13.39 14.11 -42.83
CA ASP A 420 13.73 14.47 -44.20
C ASP A 420 12.94 15.73 -44.67
N ASP A 421 11.64 15.82 -44.31
CA ASP A 421 10.80 17.00 -44.55
C ASP A 421 11.31 18.25 -43.80
N TRP A 422 11.74 18.10 -42.55
CA TRP A 422 12.32 19.20 -41.77
C TRP A 422 13.68 19.67 -42.32
N VAL A 423 14.51 18.76 -42.79
CA VAL A 423 15.77 19.13 -43.47
C VAL A 423 15.49 19.93 -44.75
N ALA A 424 14.42 19.61 -45.48
CA ALA A 424 14.02 20.33 -46.69
C ALA A 424 13.44 21.74 -46.38
N ASP A 425 12.76 21.91 -45.24
CA ASP A 425 12.17 23.20 -44.79
C ASP A 425 12.58 23.47 -43.32
N SER A 426 13.83 23.86 -43.12
CA SER A 426 14.44 24.03 -41.80
C SER A 426 13.85 25.15 -40.93
N ASN A 427 13.08 26.07 -41.53
CA ASN A 427 12.40 27.16 -40.82
C ASN A 427 11.03 26.75 -40.26
N ASN A 428 10.53 25.56 -40.59
CA ASN A 428 9.22 25.10 -40.18
C ASN A 428 9.26 24.42 -38.81
N LEU A 429 8.98 25.19 -37.73
CA LEU A 429 8.97 24.71 -36.35
C LEU A 429 7.96 23.59 -36.08
N SER A 430 6.88 23.49 -36.90
CA SER A 430 5.90 22.40 -36.73
C SER A 430 6.46 21.05 -37.16
N LEU A 431 7.31 21.00 -38.18
CA LEU A 431 8.01 19.79 -38.62
C LEU A 431 9.05 19.34 -37.58
N GLN A 432 9.77 20.30 -36.99
CA GLN A 432 10.70 20.02 -35.87
C GLN A 432 9.97 19.43 -34.69
N ALA A 433 8.87 20.04 -34.23
CA ALA A 433 8.07 19.55 -33.11
C ALA A 433 7.56 18.12 -33.37
N LYS A 434 6.98 17.86 -34.53
CA LYS A 434 6.51 16.53 -34.94
C LYS A 434 7.64 15.47 -34.91
N TRP A 435 8.83 15.84 -35.38
CA TRP A 435 9.98 14.94 -35.39
C TRP A 435 10.50 14.62 -33.99
N LEU A 436 10.51 15.61 -33.08
CA LEU A 436 10.89 15.42 -31.66
C LEU A 436 9.88 14.58 -30.89
N ASP A 437 8.58 14.80 -31.10
CA ASP A 437 7.51 14.06 -30.40
C ASP A 437 7.55 12.55 -30.70
N LEU A 438 7.96 12.18 -31.90
CA LEU A 438 8.06 10.78 -32.33
C LEU A 438 9.25 10.04 -31.70
N GLU A 439 10.25 10.74 -31.15
CA GLU A 439 11.45 10.13 -30.58
C GLU A 439 11.13 9.21 -29.41
N THR A 440 10.37 9.72 -28.44
CA THR A 440 9.97 8.96 -27.26
C THR A 440 9.16 7.72 -27.65
N GLY A 441 8.27 7.87 -28.64
CA GLY A 441 7.48 6.77 -29.15
C GLY A 441 8.31 5.62 -29.72
N VAL A 442 9.33 5.92 -30.52
CA VAL A 442 10.26 4.91 -31.10
C VAL A 442 11.01 4.17 -30.00
N ILE A 443 11.61 4.90 -29.05
CA ILE A 443 12.41 4.31 -27.97
C ILE A 443 11.56 3.44 -27.06
N VAL A 444 10.40 3.94 -26.61
CA VAL A 444 9.52 3.20 -25.70
C VAL A 444 8.97 1.93 -26.35
N THR A 445 8.43 2.03 -27.57
CA THR A 445 7.84 0.88 -28.24
C THR A 445 8.89 -0.19 -28.60
N ALA A 446 10.10 0.21 -28.98
CA ALA A 446 11.19 -0.71 -29.24
C ALA A 446 11.64 -1.44 -27.96
N SER A 447 11.86 -0.69 -26.88
CA SER A 447 12.33 -1.25 -25.60
C SER A 447 11.30 -2.19 -24.97
N VAL A 448 10.03 -1.79 -24.92
CA VAL A 448 8.93 -2.61 -24.39
C VAL A 448 8.73 -3.86 -25.26
N GLY A 449 8.69 -3.69 -26.59
CA GLY A 449 8.49 -4.80 -27.51
C GLY A 449 9.59 -5.85 -27.43
N GLY A 450 10.85 -5.42 -27.46
CA GLY A 450 12.00 -6.30 -27.34
C GLY A 450 12.04 -7.02 -25.99
N GLY A 451 11.79 -6.31 -24.89
CA GLY A 451 11.77 -6.85 -23.53
C GLY A 451 10.67 -7.91 -23.32
N LEU A 452 9.45 -7.66 -23.78
CA LEU A 452 8.34 -8.63 -23.68
C LEU A 452 8.60 -9.89 -24.50
N LEU A 453 9.20 -9.75 -25.68
CA LEU A 453 9.57 -10.91 -26.51
C LEU A 453 10.64 -11.77 -25.82
N VAL A 454 11.67 -11.16 -25.23
CA VAL A 454 12.70 -11.88 -24.45
C VAL A 454 12.08 -12.65 -23.28
N ALA A 455 11.19 -12.00 -22.51
CA ALA A 455 10.51 -12.60 -21.38
C ALA A 455 9.57 -13.77 -21.78
N ALA A 456 8.93 -13.68 -22.95
CA ALA A 456 8.03 -14.70 -23.48
C ALA A 456 8.76 -15.96 -23.96
N MET A 457 10.02 -15.85 -24.42
CA MET A 457 10.75 -16.96 -25.06
C MET A 457 10.84 -18.22 -24.18
N PRO A 458 11.23 -18.18 -22.89
CA PRO A 458 11.27 -19.37 -22.05
C PRO A 458 9.88 -19.96 -21.80
N MET A 459 8.81 -19.20 -21.97
CA MET A 459 7.44 -19.64 -21.75
C MET A 459 6.80 -20.29 -22.98
N VAL A 460 7.17 -19.86 -24.18
CA VAL A 460 6.56 -20.31 -25.45
C VAL A 460 7.36 -21.46 -26.09
N LEU A 461 8.69 -21.42 -26.00
CA LEU A 461 9.53 -22.40 -26.70
C LEU A 461 9.33 -23.82 -26.13
N PRO A 462 9.10 -24.84 -26.98
CA PRO A 462 8.88 -26.20 -26.53
C PRO A 462 10.12 -26.76 -25.83
N VAL A 463 9.88 -27.62 -24.84
CA VAL A 463 10.96 -28.27 -24.06
C VAL A 463 11.43 -29.49 -24.89
N HIS A 464 12.43 -29.32 -25.75
CA HIS A 464 13.03 -30.40 -26.52
C HIS A 464 14.48 -30.59 -26.08
N ALA A 465 14.96 -31.83 -26.14
CA ALA A 465 16.34 -32.16 -25.76
C ALA A 465 17.39 -31.59 -26.74
N LYS A 466 17.00 -31.26 -27.96
CA LYS A 466 17.87 -30.68 -28.98
C LYS A 466 17.25 -29.40 -29.56
N ALA A 467 18.06 -28.35 -29.72
CA ALA A 467 17.63 -27.14 -30.38
C ALA A 467 17.27 -27.43 -31.85
N PRO A 468 16.06 -27.08 -32.31
CA PRO A 468 15.69 -27.25 -33.71
C PRO A 468 16.51 -26.29 -34.60
N TRP A 469 16.67 -26.65 -35.87
CA TRP A 469 17.50 -25.87 -36.82
C TRP A 469 17.05 -24.40 -36.94
N TRP A 470 15.75 -24.15 -36.86
CA TRP A 470 15.21 -22.78 -36.93
C TRP A 470 15.61 -21.90 -35.74
N ALA A 471 15.90 -22.47 -34.55
CA ALA A 471 16.40 -21.71 -33.41
C ALA A 471 17.82 -21.18 -33.67
N TRP A 472 18.66 -21.95 -34.38
CA TRP A 472 19.99 -21.52 -34.81
C TRP A 472 19.91 -20.47 -35.93
N LEU A 473 18.96 -20.60 -36.86
CA LEU A 473 18.73 -19.59 -37.90
C LEU A 473 18.34 -18.26 -37.28
N ASN A 474 17.38 -18.27 -36.33
CA ASN A 474 17.01 -17.03 -35.61
C ASN A 474 18.18 -16.46 -34.80
N GLY A 475 19.01 -17.31 -34.17
CA GLY A 475 20.22 -16.87 -33.52
C GLY A 475 21.20 -16.17 -34.47
N GLY A 476 21.38 -16.72 -35.67
CA GLY A 476 22.20 -16.09 -36.72
C GLY A 476 21.66 -14.72 -37.16
N LEU A 477 20.33 -14.60 -37.35
CA LEU A 477 19.68 -13.33 -37.65
C LEU A 477 19.83 -12.34 -36.47
N GLY A 478 19.74 -12.85 -35.22
CA GLY A 478 19.98 -12.04 -34.01
C GLY A 478 21.40 -11.48 -33.95
N VAL A 479 22.41 -12.29 -34.29
CA VAL A 479 23.81 -11.84 -34.40
C VAL A 479 23.93 -10.76 -35.49
N ALA A 480 23.34 -10.97 -36.66
CA ALA A 480 23.38 -9.97 -37.74
C ALA A 480 22.73 -8.66 -37.32
N ALA A 481 21.59 -8.70 -36.63
CA ALA A 481 20.92 -7.52 -36.11
C ALA A 481 21.75 -6.83 -35.00
N ALA A 482 22.39 -7.58 -34.11
CA ALA A 482 23.28 -7.06 -33.08
C ALA A 482 24.51 -6.35 -33.68
N VAL A 483 25.14 -6.96 -34.66
CA VAL A 483 26.26 -6.36 -35.41
C VAL A 483 25.77 -5.08 -36.11
N GLY A 484 24.61 -5.12 -36.77
CA GLY A 484 24.00 -3.95 -37.39
C GLY A 484 23.71 -2.81 -36.40
N SER A 485 23.24 -3.16 -35.19
CA SER A 485 23.06 -2.20 -34.09
C SER A 485 24.38 -1.53 -33.69
N ILE A 486 25.42 -2.33 -33.45
CA ILE A 486 26.75 -1.83 -33.07
C ILE A 486 27.32 -0.96 -34.19
N VAL A 487 27.29 -1.44 -35.43
CA VAL A 487 27.79 -0.68 -36.59
C VAL A 487 27.06 0.66 -36.72
N SER A 488 25.71 0.63 -36.66
CA SER A 488 24.92 1.88 -36.74
C SER A 488 25.24 2.83 -35.57
N GLY A 489 25.49 2.32 -34.34
CA GLY A 489 25.84 3.14 -33.18
C GLY A 489 27.25 3.71 -33.25
N VAL A 490 28.23 2.94 -33.78
CA VAL A 490 29.64 3.37 -33.90
C VAL A 490 29.84 4.29 -35.10
N THR A 491 29.13 4.04 -36.21
CA THR A 491 29.23 4.88 -37.43
C THR A 491 28.28 6.08 -37.40
N ALA A 492 27.40 6.17 -36.37
CA ALA A 492 26.61 7.36 -36.17
C ALA A 492 27.49 8.59 -36.16
N SER A 493 27.10 9.59 -36.96
CA SER A 493 27.84 10.86 -37.06
C SER A 493 28.13 11.39 -35.65
N PRO A 494 29.33 11.95 -35.36
CA PRO A 494 29.66 12.43 -34.04
C PRO A 494 28.54 13.36 -33.54
N LYS A 495 28.11 13.15 -32.28
CA LYS A 495 27.07 13.95 -31.64
C LYS A 495 27.38 15.43 -31.85
N PRO A 496 26.49 16.25 -32.41
CA PRO A 496 26.70 17.69 -32.50
C PRO A 496 27.08 18.24 -31.13
N ALA A 497 28.10 19.08 -31.07
CA ALA A 497 28.67 19.58 -29.80
C ALA A 497 27.68 20.40 -28.96
N GLU A 498 26.62 20.90 -29.59
CA GLU A 498 25.53 21.62 -28.96
C GLU A 498 24.23 20.85 -29.16
N SER A 499 23.31 20.91 -28.17
CA SER A 499 21.98 20.29 -28.23
C SER A 499 21.33 20.57 -29.58
N CYS A 500 20.57 19.60 -30.12
CA CYS A 500 19.81 19.81 -31.36
C CYS A 500 18.74 20.94 -31.28
N GLU A 501 18.95 21.87 -30.35
CA GLU A 501 18.23 23.15 -30.24
C GLU A 501 18.85 24.13 -31.22
N LEU A 502 18.27 24.18 -32.41
CA LEU A 502 18.80 24.93 -33.54
C LEU A 502 18.29 26.36 -33.52
N ASN A 503 19.17 27.29 -33.19
CA ASN A 503 19.00 28.70 -33.53
C ASN A 503 19.57 28.96 -34.95
N GLY A 504 18.86 28.52 -35.99
CA GLY A 504 19.19 28.88 -37.39
C GLY A 504 20.33 28.09 -38.05
N GLN A 505 20.77 26.95 -37.51
CA GLN A 505 21.78 26.06 -38.11
C GLN A 505 21.13 24.96 -38.97
N ASP A 506 21.91 24.36 -39.88
CA ASP A 506 21.47 23.24 -40.71
C ASP A 506 21.03 22.04 -39.85
N PRO A 507 19.77 21.56 -39.94
CA PRO A 507 19.27 20.43 -39.15
C PRO A 507 19.83 19.07 -39.60
N ALA A 508 20.41 18.94 -40.78
CA ALA A 508 20.83 17.67 -41.36
C ALA A 508 21.78 16.85 -40.49
N PRO A 509 22.82 17.42 -39.83
CA PRO A 509 23.71 16.65 -38.97
C PRO A 509 22.99 16.04 -37.77
N CYS A 510 22.06 16.78 -37.13
CA CYS A 510 21.27 16.32 -35.99
C CYS A 510 20.30 15.20 -36.42
N VAL A 511 19.56 15.38 -37.49
CA VAL A 511 18.61 14.40 -38.02
C VAL A 511 19.32 13.10 -38.39
N ASN A 512 20.48 13.17 -39.04
CA ASN A 512 21.27 11.99 -39.40
C ASN A 512 21.79 11.24 -38.19
N TRP A 513 22.37 11.94 -37.20
CA TRP A 513 22.84 11.33 -35.98
C TRP A 513 21.72 10.62 -35.21
N LYS A 514 20.57 11.26 -35.02
CA LYS A 514 19.42 10.67 -34.35
C LYS A 514 18.83 9.49 -35.10
N ARG A 515 18.76 9.56 -36.42
CA ARG A 515 18.32 8.46 -37.29
C ARG A 515 19.19 7.21 -37.12
N ASP A 516 20.51 7.38 -37.07
CA ASP A 516 21.42 6.25 -36.90
C ASP A 516 21.33 5.68 -35.48
N THR A 517 21.11 6.54 -34.48
CA THR A 517 20.88 6.13 -33.09
C THR A 517 19.57 5.35 -32.94
N ASP A 518 18.47 5.85 -33.50
CA ASP A 518 17.16 5.15 -33.46
C ASP A 518 17.24 3.79 -34.15
N ARG A 519 17.94 3.73 -35.30
CA ARG A 519 18.18 2.48 -36.04
C ARG A 519 18.98 1.49 -35.18
N ALA A 520 20.00 1.96 -34.46
CA ALA A 520 20.78 1.13 -33.55
C ALA A 520 19.91 0.56 -32.43
N ILE A 521 19.03 1.37 -31.81
CA ILE A 521 18.10 0.95 -30.77
C ILE A 521 17.13 -0.12 -31.29
N LEU A 522 16.51 0.10 -32.44
CA LEU A 522 15.56 -0.83 -33.04
C LEU A 522 16.19 -2.17 -33.42
N LEU A 523 17.39 -2.13 -34.02
CA LEU A 523 18.15 -3.33 -34.33
C LEU A 523 18.54 -4.10 -33.06
N GLY A 524 18.97 -3.40 -32.01
CA GLY A 524 19.29 -3.99 -30.71
C GLY A 524 18.06 -4.66 -30.05
N ALA A 525 16.93 -3.94 -30.04
CA ALA A 525 15.65 -4.45 -29.54
C ALA A 525 15.13 -5.67 -30.33
N THR A 526 15.44 -5.77 -31.61
CA THR A 526 15.11 -6.92 -32.47
C THR A 526 16.11 -8.07 -32.26
N ALA A 527 17.37 -7.78 -32.05
CA ALA A 527 18.42 -8.78 -31.84
C ALA A 527 18.22 -9.57 -30.54
N ALA A 528 17.82 -8.91 -29.46
CA ALA A 528 17.68 -9.50 -28.14
C ALA A 528 16.78 -10.74 -28.11
N PRO A 529 15.51 -10.71 -28.56
CA PRO A 529 14.65 -11.90 -28.58
C PRO A 529 15.14 -13.00 -29.54
N LEU A 530 15.78 -12.64 -30.65
CA LEU A 530 16.31 -13.62 -31.61
C LEU A 530 17.52 -14.38 -31.02
N LEU A 531 18.40 -13.72 -30.28
CA LEU A 531 19.54 -14.34 -29.58
C LEU A 531 19.12 -15.19 -28.38
N THR A 532 18.03 -14.83 -27.71
CA THR A 532 17.53 -15.60 -26.55
C THR A 532 16.96 -16.97 -26.94
N MET A 533 16.49 -17.15 -28.18
CA MET A 533 15.98 -18.46 -28.65
C MET A 533 17.01 -19.58 -28.52
N PRO A 534 18.18 -19.54 -29.18
CA PRO A 534 19.17 -20.60 -29.04
C PRO A 534 19.72 -20.69 -27.60
N LEU A 535 19.85 -19.54 -26.91
CA LEU A 535 20.33 -19.49 -25.54
C LEU A 535 19.43 -20.28 -24.58
N VAL A 536 18.09 -20.15 -24.69
CA VAL A 536 17.14 -20.93 -23.91
C VAL A 536 17.32 -22.44 -24.13
N TYR A 537 17.58 -22.88 -25.38
CA TYR A 537 17.85 -24.26 -25.66
C TYR A 537 19.20 -24.74 -25.12
N LEU A 538 20.25 -23.88 -25.18
CA LEU A 538 21.57 -24.20 -24.64
C LEU A 538 21.53 -24.33 -23.12
N LEU A 539 20.89 -23.42 -22.42
CA LEU A 539 20.75 -23.46 -20.96
C LEU A 539 19.94 -24.67 -20.49
N ARG A 540 18.90 -25.07 -21.24
CA ARG A 540 18.11 -26.28 -20.94
C ARG A 540 18.82 -27.60 -21.24
N ARG A 541 19.90 -27.59 -22.06
CA ARG A 541 20.69 -28.76 -22.37
C ARG A 541 21.56 -29.22 -21.18
N GLY A 542 21.77 -28.32 -20.21
CA GLY A 542 22.63 -28.55 -19.04
C GLY A 542 21.97 -29.28 -17.87
N ASP A 543 20.78 -29.92 -18.01
CA ASP A 543 20.04 -30.61 -16.94
C ASP A 543 20.76 -31.92 -16.44
N ARG A 544 22.02 -31.77 -16.09
CA ARG A 544 22.75 -32.66 -15.16
C ARG A 544 23.51 -31.80 -14.14
N LYS A 545 22.70 -31.14 -13.18
CA LYS A 545 23.19 -30.33 -12.00
C LYS A 545 23.93 -29.02 -12.36
N PRO A 546 23.71 -27.92 -11.65
CA PRO A 546 22.67 -27.49 -10.70
C PRO A 546 21.64 -26.51 -11.30
N ARG A 547 20.58 -26.25 -10.57
CA ARG A 547 19.53 -25.30 -10.95
C ARG A 547 20.08 -23.87 -11.04
N VAL A 548 20.13 -23.32 -12.24
CA VAL A 548 20.29 -21.88 -12.46
C VAL A 548 18.88 -21.29 -12.56
N GLU A 549 18.46 -20.58 -11.55
CA GLU A 549 17.19 -19.86 -11.54
C GLU A 549 17.43 -18.46 -12.08
N LEU A 550 17.06 -18.24 -13.35
CA LEU A 550 17.15 -16.93 -14.00
C LEU A 550 15.82 -16.20 -13.84
N GLN A 551 15.81 -15.12 -13.08
CA GLN A 551 14.65 -14.24 -12.95
C GLN A 551 14.81 -13.00 -13.83
N PRO A 552 13.83 -12.67 -14.68
CA PRO A 552 13.83 -11.42 -15.43
C PRO A 552 13.56 -10.24 -14.48
N ARG A 553 14.41 -9.23 -14.55
CA ARG A 553 14.24 -7.99 -13.80
C ARG A 553 14.07 -6.81 -14.77
N VAL A 554 12.96 -6.12 -14.67
CA VAL A 554 12.70 -4.89 -15.41
C VAL A 554 12.89 -3.71 -14.47
N VAL A 555 13.81 -2.83 -14.78
CA VAL A 555 14.01 -1.57 -14.04
C VAL A 555 13.69 -0.41 -14.97
N VAL A 556 12.67 0.35 -14.63
CA VAL A 556 12.28 1.56 -15.39
C VAL A 556 12.67 2.78 -14.55
N GLY A 557 13.63 3.57 -15.05
CA GLY A 557 14.07 4.83 -14.44
C GLY A 557 13.75 6.04 -15.32
N ARG A 558 13.81 7.24 -14.74
CA ARG A 558 13.52 8.51 -15.45
C ARG A 558 14.43 8.83 -16.64
N GLN A 559 15.53 8.11 -16.82
CA GLN A 559 16.50 8.32 -17.92
C GLN A 559 16.63 7.11 -18.86
N GLY A 560 15.77 6.11 -18.73
CA GLY A 560 15.74 4.90 -19.56
C GLY A 560 15.39 3.66 -18.75
N GLY A 561 14.86 2.64 -19.41
CA GLY A 561 14.58 1.34 -18.82
C GLY A 561 15.67 0.33 -19.17
N SER A 562 16.07 -0.53 -18.24
CA SER A 562 16.93 -1.68 -18.49
C SER A 562 16.18 -2.97 -18.16
N VAL A 563 16.36 -3.98 -19.02
CA VAL A 563 15.87 -5.33 -18.80
C VAL A 563 17.10 -6.21 -18.57
N GLY A 564 17.15 -6.86 -17.42
CA GLY A 564 18.25 -7.76 -17.05
C GLY A 564 17.74 -9.11 -16.61
N LEU A 565 18.63 -10.12 -16.66
CA LEU A 565 18.40 -11.43 -16.05
C LEU A 565 19.33 -11.51 -14.82
N THR A 566 18.75 -11.79 -13.65
CA THR A 566 19.50 -12.11 -12.44
C THR A 566 19.38 -13.60 -12.16
N GLY A 567 20.49 -14.26 -11.89
CA GLY A 567 20.51 -15.67 -11.52
C GLY A 567 21.61 -15.95 -10.51
N SER A 568 21.38 -16.94 -9.64
CA SER A 568 22.42 -17.52 -8.80
C SER A 568 23.02 -18.74 -9.52
N PHE A 569 24.36 -18.81 -9.55
CA PHE A 569 25.12 -19.91 -10.16
C PHE A 569 25.53 -20.90 -9.08
#